data_856704ffb66d03608481cab320553003
#
_entry.id   856704ffb66d03608481cab320553003
#
_cell.length_a   1.000
_cell.length_b   1.000
_cell.length_c   1.000
_cell.angle_alpha   90.00
_cell.angle_beta   90.00
_cell.angle_gamma   90.00
#
_symmetry.space_group_name_H-M   'P 1'
#
loop_
_entity.id
_entity.type
_entity.pdbx_description
1 polymer ?
#
loop_
_entity_poly.entity_id
_entity_poly.type
_entity_poly.pdbx_seq_one_letter_code
_entity_poly.pdbx_strand_id
1 'polypeptide(L)'
;MLISGKRSIPDMKTGLVVEGGGMKCAYSAGILDRFLDEHITFDYCIGVSAGSANTASYLAGQRGRNLRFYVDHLNEPGYMGVKNLLRTGQFFGLQYIYQTLTNSDGADPIDYPAIVENPAEFELVATDAATGKPVYFTKDDMKQDDYRAIMASCALPVMCRPISFKDQTYFDGGLSDSVPIMRAFAKLSLIHI
;
A
#
# COMPACT_ATOMS: atom_id res chain seq x y z
N MET A 1 10.58 24.06 44.21
CA MET A 1 11.00 24.49 42.87
C MET A 1 11.29 23.24 42.06
N LEU A 2 10.26 22.69 41.42
CA LEU A 2 10.36 21.44 40.61
C LEU A 2 10.74 21.85 39.19
N ILE A 3 11.97 21.53 38.80
CA ILE A 3 12.44 21.73 37.45
C ILE A 3 11.88 20.56 36.59
N SER A 4 10.74 20.80 35.96
CA SER A 4 10.21 19.92 34.94
C SER A 4 11.03 20.09 33.65
N GLY A 5 12.18 19.46 33.61
CA GLY A 5 12.93 19.29 32.36
C GLY A 5 12.28 18.22 31.54
N LYS A 6 11.35 18.58 30.60
CA LYS A 6 11.04 17.72 29.45
C LYS A 6 12.36 17.55 28.72
N ARG A 7 12.97 16.36 28.81
CA ARG A 7 13.98 15.94 27.83
C ARG A 7 13.22 15.81 26.54
N SER A 8 13.38 16.77 25.64
CA SER A 8 13.07 16.59 24.25
C SER A 8 13.99 15.48 23.74
N ILE A 9 13.44 14.31 23.47
CA ILE A 9 14.13 13.28 22.69
C ILE A 9 14.34 13.96 21.33
N PRO A 10 15.60 14.10 20.84
CA PRO A 10 15.84 14.72 19.54
C PRO A 10 15.08 13.93 18.48
N ASP A 11 14.51 14.62 17.51
CA ASP A 11 13.71 14.18 16.36
C ASP A 11 13.94 12.72 15.93
N MET A 12 13.33 11.79 16.66
CA MET A 12 13.39 10.39 16.32
C MET A 12 12.33 10.15 15.25
N LYS A 13 12.77 10.03 14.02
CA LYS A 13 11.87 9.67 12.91
C LYS A 13 11.33 8.25 13.08
N THR A 14 10.06 8.11 12.79
CA THR A 14 9.33 6.84 12.91
C THR A 14 8.93 6.32 11.55
N GLY A 15 9.07 5.01 11.35
CA GLY A 15 8.68 4.33 10.11
C GLY A 15 7.66 3.23 10.34
N LEU A 16 6.75 3.09 9.39
CA LEU A 16 5.76 2.03 9.31
C LEU A 16 6.09 1.12 8.13
N VAL A 17 6.27 -0.17 8.41
CA VAL A 17 6.43 -1.21 7.38
C VAL A 17 5.22 -2.13 7.42
N VAL A 18 4.49 -2.23 6.30
CA VAL A 18 3.28 -3.07 6.18
C VAL A 18 3.54 -4.17 5.17
N GLU A 19 3.73 -5.39 5.67
CA GLU A 19 3.91 -6.59 4.86
C GLU A 19 2.66 -6.88 4.01
N GLY A 20 2.87 -7.59 2.89
CA GLY A 20 1.82 -8.18 2.09
C GLY A 20 1.20 -9.43 2.72
N GLY A 21 0.28 -10.07 1.99
CA GLY A 21 -0.32 -11.34 2.45
C GLY A 21 -1.75 -11.54 1.95
N GLY A 22 -2.18 -10.79 0.94
CA GLY A 22 -3.54 -10.90 0.39
C GLY A 22 -4.59 -10.71 1.48
N MET A 23 -5.50 -11.68 1.62
CA MET A 23 -6.60 -11.61 2.60
C MET A 23 -6.15 -11.56 4.07
N LYS A 24 -4.93 -12.02 4.39
CA LYS A 24 -4.39 -11.93 5.75
C LYS A 24 -4.17 -10.48 6.20
N CYS A 25 -4.02 -9.56 5.24
CA CYS A 25 -3.87 -8.13 5.52
C CYS A 25 -5.13 -7.47 6.08
N ALA A 26 -6.25 -8.18 6.22
CA ALA A 26 -7.37 -7.76 7.04
C ALA A 26 -6.96 -7.48 8.51
N TYR A 27 -5.94 -8.19 9.01
CA TYR A 27 -5.36 -7.93 10.32
C TYR A 27 -4.65 -6.57 10.38
N SER A 28 -3.79 -6.27 9.40
CA SER A 28 -3.12 -4.97 9.32
C SER A 28 -4.13 -3.83 9.08
N ALA A 29 -5.23 -4.07 8.37
CA ALA A 29 -6.30 -3.10 8.20
C ALA A 29 -6.87 -2.64 9.57
N GLY A 30 -7.14 -3.59 10.46
CA GLY A 30 -7.63 -3.28 11.83
C GLY A 30 -6.61 -2.52 12.67
N ILE A 31 -5.31 -2.83 12.54
CA ILE A 31 -4.25 -2.10 13.23
C ILE A 31 -4.15 -0.67 12.71
N LEU A 32 -4.21 -0.47 11.39
CA LEU A 32 -4.14 0.85 10.77
C LEU A 32 -5.36 1.71 11.12
N ASP A 33 -6.56 1.12 11.20
CA ASP A 33 -7.75 1.79 11.70
C ASP A 33 -7.56 2.24 13.16
N ARG A 34 -6.93 1.39 14.00
CA ARG A 34 -6.62 1.77 15.37
C ARG A 34 -5.59 2.89 15.44
N PHE A 35 -4.61 2.92 14.55
CA PHE A 35 -3.67 4.03 14.47
C PHE A 35 -4.37 5.35 14.10
N LEU A 36 -5.36 5.32 13.22
CA LEU A 36 -6.19 6.48 12.91
C LEU A 36 -6.99 6.94 14.14
N ASP A 37 -7.61 6.01 14.88
CA ASP A 37 -8.38 6.30 16.08
C ASP A 37 -7.52 6.95 17.18
N GLU A 38 -6.26 6.53 17.32
CA GLU A 38 -5.31 7.05 18.31
C GLU A 38 -4.46 8.23 17.78
N HIS A 39 -4.72 8.70 16.55
CA HIS A 39 -3.94 9.75 15.89
C HIS A 39 -2.43 9.47 15.84
N ILE A 40 -2.06 8.19 15.72
CA ILE A 40 -0.66 7.77 15.54
C ILE A 40 -0.27 8.03 14.10
N THR A 41 0.84 8.73 13.90
CA THR A 41 1.39 9.09 12.59
C THR A 41 2.86 8.65 12.48
N PHE A 42 3.34 8.53 11.25
CA PHE A 42 4.70 8.12 10.94
C PHE A 42 5.33 9.10 9.94
N ASP A 43 6.65 9.26 9.99
CA ASP A 43 7.40 10.09 9.04
C ASP A 43 7.60 9.37 7.69
N TYR A 44 7.67 8.06 7.72
CA TYR A 44 7.88 7.20 6.55
C TYR A 44 6.99 5.97 6.63
N CYS A 45 6.33 5.65 5.54
CA CYS A 45 5.51 4.45 5.39
C CYS A 45 5.94 3.67 4.15
N ILE A 46 6.06 2.35 4.27
CA ILE A 46 6.29 1.47 3.12
C ILE A 46 5.39 0.26 3.20
N GLY A 47 4.75 -0.05 2.07
CA GLY A 47 3.84 -1.18 1.96
C GLY A 47 4.22 -2.15 0.84
N VAL A 48 3.81 -3.40 0.98
CA VAL A 48 4.02 -4.47 0.01
C VAL A 48 2.69 -5.13 -0.31
N SER A 49 2.38 -5.35 -1.60
CA SER A 49 1.16 -6.07 -2.01
C SER A 49 -0.10 -5.45 -1.38
N ALA A 50 -0.99 -6.23 -0.78
CA ALA A 50 -2.15 -5.73 -0.06
C ALA A 50 -1.78 -4.74 1.06
N GLY A 51 -0.57 -4.84 1.64
CA GLY A 51 -0.06 -3.88 2.60
C GLY A 51 0.15 -2.49 2.01
N SER A 52 0.50 -2.36 0.71
CA SER A 52 0.62 -1.07 0.03
C SER A 52 -0.74 -0.37 -0.10
N ALA A 53 -1.79 -1.12 -0.43
CA ALA A 53 -3.15 -0.61 -0.52
C ALA A 53 -3.70 -0.19 0.85
N ASN A 54 -3.44 -1.00 1.89
CA ASN A 54 -3.82 -0.67 3.26
C ASN A 54 -3.12 0.60 3.74
N THR A 55 -1.83 0.74 3.45
CA THR A 55 -1.05 1.94 3.79
C THR A 55 -1.57 3.19 3.06
N ALA A 56 -1.93 3.06 1.78
CA ALA A 56 -2.51 4.17 1.02
C ALA A 56 -3.82 4.68 1.65
N SER A 57 -4.74 3.78 2.03
CA SER A 57 -5.99 4.15 2.72
C SER A 57 -5.74 4.75 4.10
N TYR A 58 -4.73 4.27 4.82
CA TYR A 58 -4.31 4.86 6.10
C TYR A 58 -3.79 6.29 5.92
N LEU A 59 -2.91 6.52 4.95
CA LEU A 59 -2.38 7.86 4.65
C LEU A 59 -3.47 8.83 4.15
N ALA A 60 -4.51 8.30 3.51
CA ALA A 60 -5.71 9.05 3.14
C ALA A 60 -6.63 9.35 4.34
N GLY A 61 -6.33 8.85 5.54
CA GLY A 61 -7.19 9.03 6.71
C GLY A 61 -8.54 8.29 6.64
N GLN A 62 -8.70 7.36 5.71
CA GLN A 62 -9.99 6.70 5.43
C GLN A 62 -10.21 5.48 6.32
N ARG A 63 -10.59 5.74 7.58
CA ARG A 63 -10.94 4.71 8.55
C ARG A 63 -12.02 3.76 8.01
N GLY A 64 -11.82 2.47 8.19
CA GLY A 64 -12.74 1.41 7.79
C GLY A 64 -12.69 1.07 6.30
N ARG A 65 -12.07 1.91 5.44
CA ARG A 65 -11.98 1.64 4.00
C ARG A 65 -11.31 0.30 3.72
N ASN A 66 -10.17 0.04 4.33
CA ASN A 66 -9.48 -1.22 4.16
C ASN A 66 -10.36 -2.43 4.51
N LEU A 67 -11.09 -2.36 5.62
CA LEU A 67 -11.94 -3.46 6.06
C LEU A 67 -13.07 -3.75 5.05
N ARG A 68 -13.66 -2.72 4.41
CA ARG A 68 -14.69 -2.93 3.38
C ARG A 68 -14.18 -3.76 2.21
N PHE A 69 -12.93 -3.60 1.79
CA PHE A 69 -12.32 -4.42 0.74
C PHE A 69 -12.16 -5.89 1.14
N TYR A 70 -12.01 -6.19 2.42
CA TYR A 70 -11.90 -7.57 2.92
C TYR A 70 -13.24 -8.21 3.29
N VAL A 71 -14.29 -7.43 3.45
CA VAL A 71 -15.60 -7.92 3.93
C VAL A 71 -16.70 -7.64 2.91
N ASP A 72 -16.92 -6.37 2.55
CA ASP A 72 -18.10 -5.96 1.79
C ASP A 72 -17.91 -6.24 0.29
N HIS A 73 -16.77 -5.85 -0.28
CA HIS A 73 -16.50 -6.03 -1.71
C HIS A 73 -16.02 -7.44 -2.10
N LEU A 74 -15.67 -8.28 -1.12
CA LEU A 74 -15.07 -9.60 -1.36
C LEU A 74 -15.91 -10.48 -2.31
N ASN A 75 -17.23 -10.44 -2.19
CA ASN A 75 -18.16 -11.26 -2.94
C ASN A 75 -18.59 -10.62 -4.27
N GLU A 76 -18.11 -9.44 -4.61
CA GLU A 76 -18.48 -8.77 -5.84
C GLU A 76 -17.89 -9.48 -7.07
N PRO A 77 -18.71 -9.60 -8.15
CA PRO A 77 -18.24 -10.18 -9.40
C PRO A 77 -17.09 -9.35 -9.98
N GLY A 78 -15.92 -9.89 -10.05
CA GLY A 78 -14.73 -9.18 -10.55
C GLY A 78 -13.67 -8.94 -9.48
N TYR A 79 -14.01 -9.05 -8.19
CA TYR A 79 -13.03 -8.91 -7.12
C TYR A 79 -12.04 -10.07 -7.07
N MET A 80 -12.53 -11.30 -6.89
CA MET A 80 -11.69 -12.51 -6.91
C MET A 80 -12.51 -13.78 -7.14
N GLY A 81 -11.83 -14.86 -7.48
CA GLY A 81 -12.41 -16.19 -7.50
C GLY A 81 -12.28 -16.93 -8.83
N VAL A 82 -12.76 -18.19 -8.85
CA VAL A 82 -12.66 -19.08 -10.01
C VAL A 82 -13.39 -18.53 -11.22
N LYS A 83 -14.56 -17.90 -11.04
CA LYS A 83 -15.31 -17.27 -12.16
C LYS A 83 -14.49 -16.14 -12.80
N ASN A 84 -13.79 -15.35 -12.00
CA ASN A 84 -12.91 -14.30 -12.51
C ASN A 84 -11.73 -14.91 -13.25
N LEU A 85 -11.11 -15.96 -12.70
CA LEU A 85 -10.03 -16.69 -13.35
C LEU A 85 -10.43 -17.23 -14.74
N LEU A 86 -11.60 -17.86 -14.83
CA LEU A 86 -12.10 -18.42 -16.11
C LEU A 86 -12.41 -17.32 -17.13
N ARG A 87 -12.89 -16.16 -16.69
CA ARG A 87 -13.28 -15.06 -17.59
C ARG A 87 -12.10 -14.20 -18.03
N THR A 88 -11.15 -13.95 -17.15
CA THR A 88 -10.08 -12.94 -17.35
C THR A 88 -8.67 -13.54 -17.38
N GLY A 89 -8.52 -14.79 -16.94
CA GLY A 89 -7.23 -15.42 -16.71
C GLY A 89 -6.54 -14.94 -15.44
N GLN A 90 -7.28 -14.30 -14.54
CA GLN A 90 -6.78 -13.78 -13.26
C GLN A 90 -7.71 -14.18 -12.12
N PHE A 91 -7.16 -14.68 -11.02
CA PHE A 91 -7.95 -15.00 -9.83
C PHE A 91 -8.36 -13.72 -9.09
N PHE A 92 -7.43 -12.78 -8.87
CA PHE A 92 -7.70 -11.44 -8.33
C PHE A 92 -7.91 -10.46 -9.47
N GLY A 93 -8.99 -9.70 -9.41
CA GLY A 93 -9.33 -8.67 -10.39
C GLY A 93 -8.72 -7.32 -10.03
N LEU A 94 -7.41 -7.16 -10.18
CA LEU A 94 -6.72 -5.92 -9.81
C LEU A 94 -7.30 -4.69 -10.51
N GLN A 95 -7.71 -4.83 -11.78
CA GLN A 95 -8.38 -3.75 -12.52
C GLN A 95 -9.73 -3.38 -11.88
N TYR A 96 -10.49 -4.38 -11.47
CA TYR A 96 -11.77 -4.13 -10.80
C TYR A 96 -11.54 -3.41 -9.45
N ILE A 97 -10.59 -3.89 -8.66
CA ILE A 97 -10.28 -3.34 -7.34
C ILE A 97 -9.77 -1.90 -7.44
N TYR A 98 -8.77 -1.66 -8.30
CA TYR A 98 -8.02 -0.39 -8.32
C TYR A 98 -8.41 0.58 -9.44
N GLN A 99 -9.25 0.18 -10.40
CA GLN A 99 -9.75 1.06 -11.45
C GLN A 99 -11.27 1.22 -11.42
N THR A 100 -12.03 0.23 -10.90
CA THR A 100 -13.49 0.32 -10.83
C THR A 100 -13.97 0.74 -9.44
N LEU A 101 -13.48 0.11 -8.37
CA LEU A 101 -13.92 0.44 -7.01
C LEU A 101 -13.21 1.68 -6.46
N THR A 102 -11.91 1.81 -6.72
CA THR A 102 -11.02 2.77 -6.06
C THR A 102 -10.94 4.13 -6.78
N ASN A 103 -11.30 4.21 -8.07
CA ASN A 103 -11.32 5.47 -8.80
C ASN A 103 -12.33 6.47 -8.21
N SER A 104 -12.17 7.74 -8.52
CA SER A 104 -12.98 8.84 -7.98
C SER A 104 -14.49 8.72 -8.26
N ASP A 105 -14.87 8.00 -9.32
CA ASP A 105 -16.24 7.65 -9.69
C ASP A 105 -16.66 6.25 -9.24
N GLY A 106 -15.79 5.53 -8.53
CA GLY A 106 -16.03 4.17 -8.04
C GLY A 106 -16.91 4.10 -6.81
N ALA A 107 -17.24 2.87 -6.40
CA ALA A 107 -18.09 2.64 -5.23
C ALA A 107 -17.37 2.90 -3.88
N ASP A 108 -16.04 2.80 -3.85
CA ASP A 108 -15.23 3.05 -2.64
C ASP A 108 -13.92 3.80 -3.01
N PRO A 109 -14.05 5.09 -3.41
CA PRO A 109 -12.94 5.86 -3.91
C PRO A 109 -11.88 6.09 -2.85
N ILE A 110 -10.61 6.14 -3.29
CA ILE A 110 -9.52 6.57 -2.42
C ILE A 110 -9.39 8.09 -2.48
N ASP A 111 -9.21 8.71 -1.34
CA ASP A 111 -8.90 10.15 -1.26
C ASP A 111 -7.42 10.39 -1.61
N TYR A 112 -7.15 10.42 -2.92
CA TYR A 112 -5.80 10.63 -3.43
C TYR A 112 -5.22 11.99 -3.04
N PRO A 113 -5.97 13.12 -3.09
CA PRO A 113 -5.51 14.39 -2.55
C PRO A 113 -4.98 14.30 -1.12
N ALA A 114 -5.71 13.61 -0.22
CA ALA A 114 -5.27 13.43 1.16
C ALA A 114 -3.95 12.62 1.27
N ILE A 115 -3.73 11.63 0.38
CA ILE A 115 -2.44 10.93 0.32
C ILE A 115 -1.29 11.88 -0.05
N VAL A 116 -1.53 12.74 -1.04
CA VAL A 116 -0.51 13.70 -1.52
C VAL A 116 -0.19 14.74 -0.43
N GLU A 117 -1.21 15.25 0.25
CA GLU A 117 -1.07 16.24 1.33
C GLU A 117 -0.48 15.66 2.62
N ASN A 118 -0.56 14.36 2.83
CA ASN A 118 0.00 13.72 4.01
C ASN A 118 1.51 13.93 4.06
N PRO A 119 2.11 14.43 5.17
CA PRO A 119 3.52 14.74 5.24
C PRO A 119 4.44 13.51 5.24
N ALA A 120 3.94 12.31 5.55
CA ALA A 120 4.75 11.10 5.54
C ALA A 120 5.30 10.80 4.14
N GLU A 121 6.56 10.41 4.03
CA GLU A 121 7.04 9.75 2.82
C GLU A 121 6.31 8.41 2.66
N PHE A 122 5.89 8.10 1.44
CA PHE A 122 5.23 6.82 1.14
C PHE A 122 5.96 6.11 0.01
N GLU A 123 6.37 4.87 0.27
CA GLU A 123 6.89 3.96 -0.75
C GLU A 123 6.05 2.67 -0.79
N LEU A 124 6.01 2.05 -1.96
CA LEU A 124 5.42 0.73 -2.16
C LEU A 124 6.34 -0.11 -3.02
N VAL A 125 6.41 -1.40 -2.72
CA VAL A 125 7.35 -2.32 -3.36
C VAL A 125 6.67 -3.05 -4.50
N ALA A 126 7.33 -3.09 -5.66
CA ALA A 126 7.02 -4.01 -6.75
C ALA A 126 8.30 -4.76 -7.16
N THR A 127 8.15 -5.83 -7.92
CA THR A 127 9.27 -6.60 -8.46
C THR A 127 9.35 -6.39 -9.98
N ASP A 128 10.48 -5.91 -10.47
CA ASP A 128 10.74 -5.81 -11.90
C ASP A 128 10.77 -7.20 -12.53
N ALA A 129 9.92 -7.42 -13.54
CA ALA A 129 9.73 -8.74 -14.15
C ALA A 129 10.95 -9.23 -14.96
N ALA A 130 11.79 -8.31 -15.45
CA ALA A 130 12.96 -8.66 -16.25
C ALA A 130 14.17 -9.00 -15.38
N THR A 131 14.32 -8.33 -14.24
CA THR A 131 15.53 -8.44 -13.40
C THR A 131 15.29 -9.21 -12.09
N GLY A 132 14.03 -9.35 -11.65
CA GLY A 132 13.66 -9.90 -10.36
C GLY A 132 14.03 -9.00 -9.17
N LYS A 133 14.45 -7.77 -9.42
CA LYS A 133 14.87 -6.83 -8.37
C LYS A 133 13.70 -6.02 -7.83
N PRO A 134 13.76 -5.57 -6.56
CA PRO A 134 12.76 -4.69 -6.01
C PRO A 134 12.83 -3.31 -6.66
N VAL A 135 11.66 -2.72 -6.89
CA VAL A 135 11.45 -1.34 -7.30
C VAL A 135 10.56 -0.68 -6.27
N TYR A 136 10.93 0.51 -5.85
CA TYR A 136 10.22 1.28 -4.83
C TYR A 136 9.54 2.46 -5.51
N PHE A 137 8.23 2.39 -5.67
CA PHE A 137 7.40 3.50 -6.15
C PHE A 137 7.06 4.44 -5.00
N THR A 138 6.88 5.70 -5.32
CA THR A 138 6.54 6.76 -4.38
C THR A 138 5.16 7.36 -4.69
N LYS A 139 4.74 8.38 -3.94
CA LYS A 139 3.51 9.14 -4.26
C LYS A 139 3.54 9.73 -5.67
N ASP A 140 4.74 10.15 -6.14
CA ASP A 140 4.91 10.78 -7.45
C ASP A 140 4.71 9.81 -8.62
N ASP A 141 4.72 8.52 -8.34
CA ASP A 141 4.43 7.46 -9.32
C ASP A 141 2.92 7.18 -9.46
N MET A 142 2.09 7.83 -8.68
CA MET A 142 0.64 7.72 -8.74
C MET A 142 0.01 9.02 -9.22
N LYS A 143 -1.22 8.94 -9.69
CA LYS A 143 -2.07 10.08 -10.05
C LYS A 143 -3.51 9.76 -9.66
N GLN A 144 -4.34 10.79 -9.59
CA GLN A 144 -5.78 10.58 -9.46
C GLN A 144 -6.26 9.61 -10.53
N ASP A 145 -6.93 8.54 -10.12
CA ASP A 145 -7.48 7.47 -10.96
C ASP A 145 -6.44 6.63 -11.76
N ASP A 146 -5.17 6.75 -11.39
CA ASP A 146 -4.11 5.88 -11.91
C ASP A 146 -3.29 5.27 -10.75
N TYR A 147 -3.77 4.16 -10.25
CA TYR A 147 -3.17 3.42 -9.13
C TYR A 147 -2.38 2.19 -9.59
N ARG A 148 -1.82 2.24 -10.83
CA ARG A 148 -1.03 1.13 -11.38
C ARG A 148 0.20 0.79 -10.56
N ALA A 149 0.77 1.73 -9.81
CA ALA A 149 1.85 1.45 -8.87
C ALA A 149 1.39 0.47 -7.77
N ILE A 150 0.18 0.70 -7.18
CA ILE A 150 -0.41 -0.22 -6.19
C ILE A 150 -0.75 -1.56 -6.86
N MET A 151 -1.32 -1.55 -8.08
CA MET A 151 -1.61 -2.77 -8.82
C MET A 151 -0.34 -3.59 -9.07
N ALA A 152 0.76 -2.95 -9.44
CA ALA A 152 2.07 -3.59 -9.65
C ALA A 152 2.56 -4.27 -8.37
N SER A 153 2.45 -3.57 -7.23
CA SER A 153 2.77 -4.12 -5.92
C SER A 153 1.93 -5.37 -5.56
N CYS A 154 0.70 -5.47 -6.08
CA CYS A 154 -0.27 -6.55 -5.79
C CYS A 154 -0.34 -7.63 -6.88
N ALA A 155 0.49 -7.57 -7.92
CA ALA A 155 0.41 -8.48 -9.08
C ALA A 155 1.07 -9.84 -8.78
N LEU A 156 0.43 -10.64 -7.92
CA LEU A 156 0.93 -11.96 -7.50
C LEU A 156 1.00 -12.92 -8.70
N PRO A 157 2.16 -13.51 -9.02
CA PRO A 157 2.30 -14.46 -10.11
C PRO A 157 1.29 -15.62 -10.02
N VAL A 158 0.87 -16.15 -11.17
CA VAL A 158 -0.14 -17.18 -11.31
C VAL A 158 -1.56 -16.71 -10.97
N MET A 159 -1.71 -15.87 -9.95
CA MET A 159 -3.03 -15.35 -9.51
C MET A 159 -3.45 -14.09 -10.26
N CYS A 160 -2.47 -13.32 -10.77
CA CYS A 160 -2.67 -12.09 -11.52
C CYS A 160 -1.77 -12.06 -12.75
N ARG A 161 -2.13 -11.24 -13.74
CA ARG A 161 -1.21 -10.86 -14.80
C ARG A 161 -0.24 -9.80 -14.30
N PRO A 162 1.00 -9.76 -14.83
CA PRO A 162 1.91 -8.68 -14.52
C PRO A 162 1.33 -7.33 -14.97
N ILE A 163 1.73 -6.27 -14.33
CA ILE A 163 1.27 -4.91 -14.60
C ILE A 163 2.33 -4.17 -15.41
N SER A 164 1.93 -3.67 -16.58
CA SER A 164 2.76 -2.76 -17.38
C SER A 164 2.59 -1.33 -16.88
N PHE A 165 3.71 -0.71 -16.49
CA PHE A 165 3.74 0.65 -15.98
C PHE A 165 5.10 1.30 -16.28
N LYS A 166 5.13 2.55 -16.74
CA LYS A 166 6.38 3.28 -17.08
C LYS A 166 7.32 2.46 -17.98
N ASP A 167 6.77 1.91 -19.07
CA ASP A 167 7.49 1.12 -20.07
C ASP A 167 8.18 -0.15 -19.54
N GLN A 168 7.85 -0.57 -18.34
CA GLN A 168 8.34 -1.81 -17.72
C GLN A 168 7.16 -2.68 -17.26
N THR A 169 7.48 -3.90 -16.85
CA THR A 169 6.51 -4.89 -16.38
C THR A 169 6.87 -5.33 -14.97
N TYR A 170 5.85 -5.42 -14.10
CA TYR A 170 6.05 -5.68 -12.69
C TYR A 170 5.18 -6.81 -12.18
N PHE A 171 5.71 -7.49 -11.18
CA PHE A 171 5.01 -8.43 -10.31
C PHE A 171 4.96 -7.93 -8.87
N ASP A 172 4.25 -8.68 -8.02
CA ASP A 172 4.09 -8.42 -6.59
C ASP A 172 5.44 -8.18 -5.88
N GLY A 173 5.48 -7.15 -5.06
CA GLY A 173 6.69 -6.77 -4.32
C GLY A 173 7.19 -7.82 -3.34
N GLY A 174 6.29 -8.69 -2.85
CA GLY A 174 6.64 -9.78 -1.96
C GLY A 174 7.59 -10.82 -2.55
N LEU A 175 7.82 -10.82 -3.86
CA LEU A 175 8.79 -11.69 -4.52
C LEU A 175 10.25 -11.25 -4.27
N SER A 176 10.49 -9.95 -4.14
CA SER A 176 11.85 -9.41 -4.05
C SER A 176 12.18 -8.75 -2.71
N ASP A 177 11.20 -8.12 -2.05
CA ASP A 177 11.37 -7.50 -0.73
C ASP A 177 10.04 -7.51 0.04
N SER A 178 9.73 -8.65 0.66
CA SER A 178 8.43 -8.88 1.32
C SER A 178 8.25 -8.10 2.63
N VAL A 179 9.34 -7.80 3.34
CA VAL A 179 9.34 -7.00 4.58
C VAL A 179 10.48 -5.98 4.50
N PRO A 180 10.28 -4.82 3.86
CA PRO A 180 11.32 -3.87 3.49
C PRO A 180 11.88 -3.06 4.67
N ILE A 181 12.27 -3.74 5.75
CA ILE A 181 12.82 -3.12 6.96
C ILE A 181 14.14 -2.40 6.66
N MET A 182 15.02 -3.02 5.85
CA MET A 182 16.31 -2.41 5.52
C MET A 182 16.14 -1.14 4.69
N ARG A 183 15.13 -1.12 3.79
CA ARG A 183 14.76 0.08 3.04
C ARG A 183 14.27 1.19 3.97
N ALA A 184 13.36 0.87 4.90
CA ALA A 184 12.85 1.82 5.88
C ALA A 184 13.98 2.36 6.78
N PHE A 185 14.85 1.48 7.26
CA PHE A 185 16.01 1.89 8.06
C PHE A 185 16.92 2.85 7.29
N ALA A 186 17.25 2.56 6.03
CA ALA A 186 18.07 3.43 5.20
C ALA A 186 17.42 4.81 5.00
N LYS A 187 16.11 4.87 4.78
CA LYS A 187 15.35 6.12 4.61
C LYS A 187 15.33 6.97 5.88
N LEU A 188 15.15 6.35 7.03
CA LEU A 188 15.09 7.04 8.32
C LEU A 188 16.49 7.44 8.83
N SER A 189 17.54 6.71 8.43
CA SER A 189 18.92 6.94 8.87
C SER A 189 19.68 8.00 8.06
N LEU A 190 19.18 8.43 6.89
CA LEU A 190 19.85 9.36 5.98
C LEU A 190 19.96 10.82 6.50
N ILE A 191 19.71 11.05 7.79
CA ILE A 191 19.73 12.40 8.38
C ILE A 191 20.97 12.67 9.24
N HIS A 192 21.87 11.72 9.33
CA HIS A 192 23.11 11.89 10.11
C HIS A 192 24.36 11.46 9.32
N ILE A 193 24.74 12.27 8.37
CA ILE A 193 26.16 12.38 7.98
C ILE A 193 26.46 13.85 7.69
#